data_2d522d24e2b21f3d33eabdd1476c13bc
#
_entry.id   2d522d24e2b21f3d33eabdd1476c13bc
#
_cell.length_a   1.000
_cell.length_b   1.000
_cell.length_c   1.000
_cell.angle_alpha   90.00
_cell.angle_beta   90.00
_cell.angle_gamma   90.00
#
_symmetry.space_group_name_H-M   'P 1'
#
loop_
_entity.id
_entity.type
_entity.pdbx_description
1 polymer ?
#
loop_
_entity_poly.entity_id
_entity_poly.type
_entity_poly.pdbx_seq_one_letter_code
_entity_poly.pdbx_strand_id
1 'polypeptide(L)'
;MTEVVQKILTVDDDPDILKLLGMRLKAAGYQVVEAKSGEEALTQIAVSRPVLVISDLRMPGMDGMALFEAIQQTDPALPVIMLTAHGSIPEAVEATQRGVFGFLTKPFDSKLLLQQVEAALRISSGKNAHVKSKADEDWRRDIVTRSPQMENLLGQAKLMAVSDASVFIQGESGTGKELLARAIHRASPRHDKPFIAINCGAIPEALLESELFGHSKGAFTGALRDHKGLFQTADGGTLLLDEIGDMPMALQVKLLRALQERVIRPVGSSTSIPIDVRVISATHRNLAEEMKAGRFREDLYYRINVVGLEIPALSARREDIPLLANNFLSSLNEKYHKKLNGFAPEAMELLISAPWPGNVRQLQNIVEQTVVLSTTPLIPASLVQKALQDDIGGIVPFETARKNFEREYLVRLLKATNGSVTQAARLAQRNRTEFYKLLQRHELTPALFKSDQTAA
;
A
#
# COMPACT_ATOMS: atom_id res chain seq x y z
N MET A 1 25.39 16.07 -31.44
CA MET A 1 24.63 14.98 -30.85
C MET A 1 23.19 15.22 -31.30
N THR A 2 22.66 14.41 -32.21
CA THR A 2 21.28 14.49 -32.69
C THR A 2 20.34 14.16 -31.52
N GLU A 3 19.57 15.14 -31.03
CA GLU A 3 18.48 14.90 -30.08
C GLU A 3 17.50 13.92 -30.73
N VAL A 4 17.35 12.76 -30.11
CA VAL A 4 16.32 11.77 -30.49
C VAL A 4 14.98 12.37 -30.11
N VAL A 5 14.23 12.86 -31.06
CA VAL A 5 12.91 13.47 -30.84
C VAL A 5 11.95 12.36 -30.37
N GLN A 6 11.44 12.50 -29.18
CA GLN A 6 10.54 11.50 -28.52
C GLN A 6 9.14 11.60 -29.16
N LYS A 7 8.60 10.44 -29.59
CA LYS A 7 7.25 10.33 -30.17
C LYS A 7 6.23 9.93 -29.12
N ILE A 8 5.12 10.65 -29.04
CA ILE A 8 3.98 10.38 -28.17
C ILE A 8 2.77 10.06 -29.03
N LEU A 9 2.10 8.94 -28.74
CA LEU A 9 0.83 8.59 -29.39
C LEU A 9 -0.33 9.12 -28.55
N THR A 10 -1.22 9.87 -29.18
CA THR A 10 -2.48 10.35 -28.57
C THR A 10 -3.66 9.64 -29.23
N VAL A 11 -4.59 9.10 -28.41
CA VAL A 11 -5.73 8.30 -28.85
C VAL A 11 -7.00 8.84 -28.23
N ASP A 12 -7.90 9.34 -29.08
CA ASP A 12 -9.20 9.88 -28.66
C ASP A 12 -10.14 9.87 -29.87
N ASP A 13 -11.42 9.56 -29.71
CA ASP A 13 -12.40 9.61 -30.78
C ASP A 13 -12.87 11.04 -31.08
N ASP A 14 -12.60 11.99 -30.16
CA ASP A 14 -12.86 13.42 -30.35
C ASP A 14 -11.67 14.11 -31.04
N PRO A 15 -11.83 14.60 -32.30
CA PRO A 15 -10.75 15.28 -33.03
C PRO A 15 -10.31 16.60 -32.41
N ASP A 16 -11.16 17.26 -31.62
CA ASP A 16 -10.80 18.53 -30.96
C ASP A 16 -9.88 18.26 -29.76
N ILE A 17 -10.07 17.16 -29.05
CA ILE A 17 -9.18 16.71 -27.99
C ILE A 17 -7.81 16.30 -28.56
N LEU A 18 -7.78 15.52 -29.63
CA LEU A 18 -6.52 15.16 -30.32
C LEU A 18 -5.75 16.41 -30.76
N LYS A 19 -6.42 17.37 -31.34
CA LYS A 19 -5.81 18.64 -31.76
C LYS A 19 -5.27 19.45 -30.59
N LEU A 20 -6.03 19.49 -29.45
CA LEU A 20 -5.60 20.18 -28.22
C LEU A 20 -4.34 19.55 -27.66
N LEU A 21 -4.34 18.20 -27.49
CA LEU A 21 -3.19 17.43 -27.02
C LEU A 21 -1.99 17.62 -27.93
N GLY A 22 -2.22 17.49 -29.26
CA GLY A 22 -1.18 17.67 -30.29
C GLY A 22 -0.51 19.05 -30.22
N MET A 23 -1.28 20.13 -30.06
CA MET A 23 -0.74 21.48 -29.94
C MET A 23 0.10 21.63 -28.66
N ARG A 24 -0.37 21.13 -27.53
CA ARG A 24 0.31 21.23 -26.22
C ARG A 24 1.62 20.45 -26.19
N LEU A 25 1.60 19.21 -26.67
CA LEU A 25 2.78 18.34 -26.70
C LEU A 25 3.82 18.82 -27.71
N LYS A 26 3.39 19.28 -28.90
CA LYS A 26 4.30 19.87 -29.93
C LYS A 26 4.96 21.14 -29.41
N ALA A 27 4.21 22.00 -28.68
CA ALA A 27 4.78 23.22 -28.07
C ALA A 27 5.84 22.89 -26.99
N ALA A 28 5.75 21.69 -26.36
CA ALA A 28 6.75 21.18 -25.41
C ALA A 28 7.91 20.42 -26.07
N GLY A 29 7.98 20.35 -27.41
CA GLY A 29 9.09 19.75 -28.14
C GLY A 29 8.92 18.26 -28.49
N TYR A 30 7.76 17.67 -28.27
CA TYR A 30 7.48 16.26 -28.61
C TYR A 30 6.95 16.10 -30.02
N GLN A 31 7.25 14.95 -30.66
CA GLN A 31 6.53 14.52 -31.85
C GLN A 31 5.24 13.80 -31.45
N VAL A 32 4.13 14.16 -32.10
CA VAL A 32 2.81 13.60 -31.78
C VAL A 32 2.30 12.80 -32.96
N VAL A 33 1.92 11.55 -32.70
CA VAL A 33 1.17 10.67 -33.60
C VAL A 33 -0.25 10.62 -33.07
N GLU A 34 -1.24 10.72 -33.93
CA GLU A 34 -2.66 10.74 -33.54
C GLU A 34 -3.36 9.48 -34.04
N ALA A 35 -4.25 8.91 -33.23
CA ALA A 35 -5.13 7.81 -33.59
C ALA A 35 -6.54 8.10 -33.09
N LYS A 36 -7.56 7.73 -33.85
CA LYS A 36 -8.98 8.02 -33.56
C LYS A 36 -9.71 6.82 -32.93
N SER A 37 -9.05 5.69 -32.79
CA SER A 37 -9.59 4.48 -32.15
C SER A 37 -8.47 3.62 -31.57
N GLY A 38 -8.83 2.64 -30.72
CA GLY A 38 -7.88 1.68 -30.14
C GLY A 38 -7.21 0.81 -31.21
N GLU A 39 -7.94 0.41 -32.24
CA GLU A 39 -7.41 -0.41 -33.35
C GLU A 39 -6.39 0.35 -34.19
N GLU A 40 -6.67 1.64 -34.49
CA GLU A 40 -5.72 2.52 -35.17
C GLU A 40 -4.48 2.73 -34.31
N ALA A 41 -4.66 2.89 -32.98
CA ALA A 41 -3.56 3.05 -32.03
C ALA A 41 -2.61 1.86 -32.04
N LEU A 42 -3.11 0.60 -32.04
CA LEU A 42 -2.27 -0.60 -32.13
C LEU A 42 -1.45 -0.63 -33.43
N THR A 43 -2.05 -0.21 -34.53
CA THR A 43 -1.33 -0.09 -35.81
C THR A 43 -0.22 0.96 -35.74
N GLN A 44 -0.53 2.13 -35.15
CA GLN A 44 0.43 3.20 -34.98
C GLN A 44 1.57 2.84 -34.02
N ILE A 45 1.31 2.08 -32.96
CA ILE A 45 2.35 1.59 -32.04
C ILE A 45 3.38 0.73 -32.80
N ALA A 46 2.92 -0.18 -33.65
CA ALA A 46 3.80 -1.04 -34.43
C ALA A 46 4.68 -0.25 -35.45
N VAL A 47 4.12 0.79 -36.07
CA VAL A 47 4.81 1.57 -37.11
C VAL A 47 5.67 2.69 -36.52
N SER A 48 5.14 3.49 -35.61
CA SER A 48 5.78 4.71 -35.12
C SER A 48 6.68 4.50 -33.90
N ARG A 49 6.49 3.38 -33.16
CA ARG A 49 7.18 3.02 -31.91
C ARG A 49 7.22 4.20 -30.93
N PRO A 50 6.07 4.65 -30.42
CA PRO A 50 6.00 5.74 -29.48
C PRO A 50 6.66 5.36 -28.16
N VAL A 51 7.14 6.34 -27.40
CA VAL A 51 7.72 6.14 -26.06
C VAL A 51 6.69 6.35 -24.95
N LEU A 52 5.48 6.79 -25.30
CA LEU A 52 4.35 7.02 -24.40
C LEU A 52 3.05 7.00 -25.21
N VAL A 53 1.99 6.45 -24.62
CA VAL A 53 0.61 6.52 -25.12
C VAL A 53 -0.24 7.33 -24.17
N ILE A 54 -1.07 8.26 -24.72
CA ILE A 54 -2.11 8.98 -23.99
C ILE A 54 -3.43 8.62 -24.65
N SER A 55 -4.31 7.93 -23.93
CA SER A 55 -5.56 7.39 -24.49
C SER A 55 -6.78 7.84 -23.71
N ASP A 56 -7.87 8.17 -24.42
CA ASP A 56 -9.18 8.23 -23.74
C ASP A 56 -9.57 6.87 -23.19
N LEU A 57 -10.23 6.89 -22.04
CA LEU A 57 -10.74 5.69 -21.38
C LEU A 57 -11.95 5.13 -22.14
N ARG A 58 -12.84 5.99 -22.64
CA ARG A 58 -14.10 5.62 -23.30
C ARG A 58 -14.09 5.99 -24.77
N MET A 59 -13.90 5.01 -25.63
CA MET A 59 -13.96 5.15 -27.09
C MET A 59 -14.89 4.09 -27.69
N PRO A 60 -15.55 4.38 -28.83
CA PRO A 60 -16.30 3.36 -29.58
C PRO A 60 -15.38 2.22 -30.08
N GLY A 61 -15.86 0.99 -30.02
CA GLY A 61 -15.09 -0.19 -30.41
C GLY A 61 -14.14 -0.64 -29.29
N MET A 62 -12.85 -0.56 -29.53
CA MET A 62 -11.81 -0.86 -28.51
C MET A 62 -11.65 0.35 -27.57
N ASP A 63 -12.10 0.20 -26.33
CA ASP A 63 -11.92 1.22 -25.30
C ASP A 63 -10.45 1.34 -24.81
N GLY A 64 -10.17 2.36 -23.99
CA GLY A 64 -8.80 2.62 -23.52
C GLY A 64 -8.25 1.50 -22.65
N MET A 65 -9.10 0.77 -21.89
CA MET A 65 -8.63 -0.36 -21.08
C MET A 65 -8.29 -1.58 -21.93
N ALA A 66 -9.10 -1.88 -22.92
CA ALA A 66 -8.81 -2.98 -23.87
C ALA A 66 -7.53 -2.67 -24.67
N LEU A 67 -7.32 -1.42 -25.07
CA LEU A 67 -6.07 -0.96 -25.69
C LEU A 67 -4.88 -1.16 -24.75
N PHE A 68 -5.01 -0.78 -23.48
CA PHE A 68 -3.96 -0.95 -22.46
C PHE A 68 -3.60 -2.43 -22.28
N GLU A 69 -4.59 -3.31 -22.16
CA GLU A 69 -4.36 -4.76 -22.03
C GLU A 69 -3.62 -5.33 -23.24
N ALA A 70 -3.97 -4.91 -24.46
CA ALA A 70 -3.27 -5.30 -25.68
C ALA A 70 -1.81 -4.77 -25.71
N ILE A 71 -1.56 -3.55 -25.25
CA ILE A 71 -0.22 -2.98 -25.12
C ILE A 71 0.60 -3.78 -24.09
N GLN A 72 0.02 -4.10 -22.93
CA GLN A 72 0.71 -4.89 -21.88
C GLN A 72 1.13 -6.28 -22.34
N GLN A 73 0.39 -6.89 -23.26
CA GLN A 73 0.75 -8.20 -23.83
C GLN A 73 1.92 -8.11 -24.83
N THR A 74 2.05 -6.99 -25.54
CA THR A 74 3.06 -6.81 -26.61
C THR A 74 4.29 -6.02 -26.18
N ASP A 75 4.11 -4.98 -25.38
CA ASP A 75 5.18 -4.12 -24.85
C ASP A 75 4.84 -3.64 -23.42
N PRO A 76 5.11 -4.47 -22.40
CA PRO A 76 4.83 -4.12 -21.00
C PRO A 76 5.59 -2.88 -20.48
N ALA A 77 6.64 -2.45 -21.18
CA ALA A 77 7.46 -1.31 -20.81
C ALA A 77 6.94 0.03 -21.35
N LEU A 78 5.97 0.01 -22.28
CA LEU A 78 5.38 1.21 -22.85
C LEU A 78 4.37 1.84 -21.88
N PRO A 79 4.67 3.03 -21.31
CA PRO A 79 3.76 3.67 -20.37
C PRO A 79 2.49 4.18 -21.05
N VAL A 80 1.35 4.06 -20.34
CA VAL A 80 0.05 4.54 -20.81
C VAL A 80 -0.55 5.49 -19.79
N ILE A 81 -0.95 6.69 -20.22
CA ILE A 81 -1.71 7.67 -19.46
C ILE A 81 -3.16 7.66 -19.97
N MET A 82 -4.15 7.52 -19.09
CA MET A 82 -5.56 7.53 -19.44
C MET A 82 -6.19 8.90 -19.23
N LEU A 83 -7.03 9.33 -20.17
CA LEU A 83 -7.89 10.49 -20.02
C LEU A 83 -9.29 10.04 -19.59
N THR A 84 -9.87 10.72 -18.61
CA THR A 84 -11.21 10.36 -18.08
C THR A 84 -12.10 11.60 -18.01
N ALA A 85 -13.41 11.42 -18.22
CA ALA A 85 -14.40 12.46 -17.99
C ALA A 85 -14.62 12.72 -16.48
N HIS A 86 -15.11 13.91 -16.15
CA HIS A 86 -15.43 14.30 -14.76
C HIS A 86 -16.46 13.33 -14.16
N GLY A 87 -16.08 12.58 -13.09
CA GLY A 87 -16.97 11.71 -12.33
C GLY A 87 -16.60 10.23 -12.26
N SER A 88 -15.59 9.75 -12.99
CA SER A 88 -15.20 8.33 -13.01
C SER A 88 -14.01 7.98 -12.08
N ILE A 89 -14.00 8.53 -10.87
CA ILE A 89 -12.96 8.21 -9.86
C ILE A 89 -12.88 6.69 -9.58
N PRO A 90 -13.97 5.92 -9.50
CA PRO A 90 -13.89 4.47 -9.33
C PRO A 90 -13.20 3.75 -10.50
N GLU A 91 -13.47 4.16 -11.74
CA GLU A 91 -12.86 3.59 -12.95
C GLU A 91 -11.36 3.90 -13.03
N ALA A 92 -10.95 5.11 -12.63
CA ALA A 92 -9.54 5.51 -12.56
C ALA A 92 -8.78 4.68 -11.50
N VAL A 93 -9.41 4.36 -10.37
CA VAL A 93 -8.84 3.51 -9.32
C VAL A 93 -8.67 2.07 -9.81
N GLU A 94 -9.69 1.50 -10.47
CA GLU A 94 -9.62 0.14 -11.03
C GLU A 94 -8.53 0.01 -12.09
N ALA A 95 -8.41 0.97 -12.97
CA ALA A 95 -7.39 0.96 -14.03
C ALA A 95 -5.97 1.18 -13.48
N THR A 96 -5.80 1.93 -12.37
CA THR A 96 -4.50 2.03 -11.66
C THR A 96 -4.10 0.67 -11.07
N GLN A 97 -5.05 -0.09 -10.54
CA GLN A 97 -4.81 -1.46 -10.04
C GLN A 97 -4.35 -2.42 -11.15
N ARG A 98 -4.72 -2.14 -12.40
CA ARG A 98 -4.30 -2.92 -13.58
C ARG A 98 -2.97 -2.49 -14.18
N GLY A 99 -2.30 -1.44 -13.62
CA GLY A 99 -0.95 -1.03 -14.02
C GLY A 99 -0.87 0.15 -15.00
N VAL A 100 -1.94 0.89 -15.23
CA VAL A 100 -1.92 2.15 -15.99
C VAL A 100 -1.01 3.16 -15.30
N PHE A 101 -0.12 3.81 -16.08
CA PHE A 101 0.89 4.72 -15.53
C PHE A 101 0.29 5.93 -14.81
N GLY A 102 -0.77 6.53 -15.36
CA GLY A 102 -1.40 7.71 -14.77
C GLY A 102 -2.74 8.07 -15.41
N PHE A 103 -3.45 8.99 -14.76
CA PHE A 103 -4.75 9.50 -15.19
C PHE A 103 -4.78 11.02 -15.25
N LEU A 104 -5.54 11.55 -16.21
CA LEU A 104 -5.85 12.96 -16.31
C LEU A 104 -7.36 13.12 -16.51
N THR A 105 -8.00 13.97 -15.71
CA THR A 105 -9.43 14.28 -15.85
C THR A 105 -9.65 15.37 -16.90
N LYS A 106 -10.60 15.18 -17.80
CA LYS A 106 -11.05 16.21 -18.76
C LYS A 106 -12.02 17.18 -18.03
N PRO A 107 -11.84 18.52 -18.12
CA PRO A 107 -10.78 19.24 -18.82
C PRO A 107 -9.48 19.20 -18.01
N PHE A 108 -8.34 18.97 -18.68
CA PHE A 108 -7.04 18.84 -18.03
C PHE A 108 -6.22 20.14 -18.09
N ASP A 109 -5.47 20.40 -17.03
CA ASP A 109 -4.49 21.46 -16.97
C ASP A 109 -3.25 21.08 -17.79
N SER A 110 -2.79 21.99 -18.65
CA SER A 110 -1.61 21.79 -19.50
C SER A 110 -0.34 21.53 -18.69
N LYS A 111 -0.19 22.15 -17.53
CA LYS A 111 0.97 21.95 -16.65
C LYS A 111 0.97 20.56 -16.06
N LEU A 112 -0.21 20.07 -15.65
CA LEU A 112 -0.38 18.73 -15.11
C LEU A 112 -0.14 17.65 -16.18
N LEU A 113 -0.63 17.86 -17.42
CA LEU A 113 -0.37 17.00 -18.56
C LEU A 113 1.15 16.85 -18.80
N LEU A 114 1.89 17.97 -18.91
CA LEU A 114 3.32 17.91 -19.16
C LEU A 114 4.11 17.27 -18.02
N GLN A 115 3.73 17.49 -16.78
CA GLN A 115 4.34 16.81 -15.63
C GLN A 115 4.16 15.29 -15.69
N GLN A 116 2.97 14.81 -16.05
CA GLN A 116 2.69 13.38 -16.20
C GLN A 116 3.48 12.78 -17.37
N VAL A 117 3.56 13.48 -18.50
CA VAL A 117 4.33 13.07 -19.67
C VAL A 117 5.83 12.94 -19.34
N GLU A 118 6.41 13.93 -18.68
CA GLU A 118 7.81 13.88 -18.26
C GLU A 118 8.09 12.73 -17.30
N ALA A 119 7.18 12.47 -16.34
CA ALA A 119 7.28 11.37 -15.41
C ALA A 119 7.27 10.02 -16.13
N ALA A 120 6.36 9.82 -17.10
CA ALA A 120 6.25 8.61 -17.90
C ALA A 120 7.51 8.36 -18.75
N LEU A 121 8.02 9.38 -19.40
CA LEU A 121 9.20 9.30 -20.27
C LEU A 121 10.49 9.01 -19.51
N ARG A 122 10.60 9.42 -18.25
CA ARG A 122 11.73 9.07 -17.37
C ARG A 122 11.81 7.58 -17.08
N ILE A 123 10.68 6.90 -17.00
CA ILE A 123 10.62 5.45 -16.76
C ILE A 123 10.98 4.67 -18.03
N SER A 124 10.44 5.06 -19.19
CA SER A 124 10.65 4.33 -20.45
C SER A 124 12.09 4.45 -21.01
N SER A 125 12.81 5.51 -20.66
CA SER A 125 14.17 5.75 -21.20
C SER A 125 15.28 4.93 -20.55
N GLY A 126 14.98 3.99 -19.64
CA GLY A 126 15.98 3.13 -18.98
C GLY A 126 17.03 3.89 -18.15
N LYS A 127 16.90 5.20 -17.98
CA LYS A 127 17.80 6.05 -17.18
C LYS A 127 17.45 6.02 -15.68
N ASN A 128 16.83 4.94 -15.22
CA ASN A 128 16.54 4.72 -13.80
C ASN A 128 17.63 3.90 -13.10
N ALA A 129 18.89 4.35 -13.25
CA ALA A 129 19.89 4.11 -12.24
C ALA A 129 20.40 5.49 -11.80
N HIS A 130 19.95 5.95 -10.64
CA HIS A 130 20.54 7.04 -9.85
C HIS A 130 20.57 8.46 -10.43
N VAL A 131 19.44 9.13 -10.64
CA VAL A 131 19.25 10.54 -10.22
C VAL A 131 17.76 10.82 -10.03
N LYS A 132 17.13 10.26 -9.02
CA LYS A 132 15.96 10.87 -8.41
C LYS A 132 16.48 12.10 -7.66
N SER A 133 15.94 13.29 -7.94
CA SER A 133 16.32 14.46 -7.15
C SER A 133 15.98 14.19 -5.67
N LYS A 134 16.89 14.48 -4.76
CA LYS A 134 16.67 14.32 -3.30
C LYS A 134 15.32 14.93 -2.84
N ALA A 135 14.85 15.98 -3.52
CA ALA A 135 13.58 16.62 -3.21
C ALA A 135 12.34 15.81 -3.61
N ASP A 136 12.45 14.93 -4.63
CA ASP A 136 11.30 14.14 -5.12
C ASP A 136 11.10 12.84 -4.33
N GLU A 137 12.05 12.46 -3.48
CA GLU A 137 12.00 11.29 -2.60
C GLU A 137 11.83 11.64 -1.11
N ASP A 138 11.97 12.90 -0.71
CA ASP A 138 11.92 13.31 0.70
C ASP A 138 10.58 12.98 1.36
N TRP A 139 9.49 12.97 0.60
CA TRP A 139 8.16 12.63 1.12
C TRP A 139 8.08 11.18 1.66
N ARG A 140 8.83 10.23 1.06
CA ARG A 140 8.83 8.81 1.41
C ARG A 140 10.12 8.32 2.08
N ARG A 141 10.97 9.23 2.54
CA ARG A 141 12.32 8.95 3.06
C ARG A 141 12.39 7.88 4.15
N ASP A 142 11.31 7.69 4.90
CA ASP A 142 11.23 6.71 5.98
C ASP A 142 10.73 5.33 5.49
N ILE A 143 10.35 5.20 4.21
CA ILE A 143 9.83 3.98 3.63
C ILE A 143 10.88 3.38 2.70
N VAL A 144 11.42 2.25 3.16
CA VAL A 144 12.48 1.51 2.46
C VAL A 144 11.85 0.29 1.80
N THR A 145 11.86 0.23 0.48
CA THR A 145 11.29 -0.88 -0.29
C THR A 145 11.94 -1.01 -1.66
N ARG A 146 11.89 -2.20 -2.24
CA ARG A 146 12.14 -2.53 -3.63
C ARG A 146 11.03 -3.41 -4.22
N SER A 147 10.00 -3.69 -3.41
CA SER A 147 8.86 -4.49 -3.83
C SER A 147 8.02 -3.73 -4.84
N PRO A 148 7.71 -4.30 -6.03
CA PRO A 148 6.83 -3.69 -7.01
C PRO A 148 5.44 -3.36 -6.46
N GLN A 149 4.91 -4.22 -5.57
CA GLN A 149 3.61 -3.98 -4.92
C GLN A 149 3.65 -2.72 -4.05
N MET A 150 4.71 -2.54 -3.26
CA MET A 150 4.88 -1.34 -2.44
C MET A 150 5.16 -0.10 -3.28
N GLU A 151 5.93 -0.20 -4.37
CA GLU A 151 6.15 0.93 -5.28
C GLU A 151 4.85 1.40 -5.95
N ASN A 152 4.00 0.47 -6.38
CA ASN A 152 2.67 0.79 -6.91
C ASN A 152 1.79 1.48 -5.85
N LEU A 153 1.77 0.95 -4.62
CA LEU A 153 1.03 1.54 -3.50
C LEU A 153 1.53 2.96 -3.18
N LEU A 154 2.84 3.18 -3.18
CA LEU A 154 3.44 4.50 -2.98
C LEU A 154 3.09 5.46 -4.13
N GLY A 155 3.04 4.98 -5.37
CA GLY A 155 2.54 5.75 -6.50
C GLY A 155 1.11 6.23 -6.30
N GLN A 156 0.20 5.35 -5.88
CA GLN A 156 -1.18 5.68 -5.53
C GLN A 156 -1.23 6.68 -4.37
N ALA A 157 -0.47 6.45 -3.30
CA ALA A 157 -0.40 7.32 -2.14
C ALA A 157 0.04 8.75 -2.52
N LYS A 158 1.00 8.90 -3.44
CA LYS A 158 1.46 10.21 -3.94
C LYS A 158 0.36 10.94 -4.72
N LEU A 159 -0.40 10.22 -5.56
CA LEU A 159 -1.53 10.79 -6.29
C LEU A 159 -2.64 11.27 -5.35
N MET A 160 -2.97 10.48 -4.31
CA MET A 160 -3.99 10.82 -3.32
C MET A 160 -3.56 11.98 -2.42
N ALA A 161 -2.26 12.15 -2.20
CA ALA A 161 -1.73 13.19 -1.34
C ALA A 161 -2.12 14.60 -1.81
N VAL A 162 -2.26 14.82 -3.12
CA VAL A 162 -2.61 16.14 -3.71
C VAL A 162 -4.03 16.58 -3.35
N SER A 163 -4.95 15.65 -3.03
CA SER A 163 -6.33 15.96 -2.68
C SER A 163 -6.52 16.01 -1.16
N ASP A 164 -7.59 16.71 -0.71
CA ASP A 164 -8.04 16.72 0.70
C ASP A 164 -8.96 15.53 1.05
N ALA A 165 -9.11 14.54 0.16
CA ALA A 165 -9.93 13.36 0.41
C ALA A 165 -9.41 12.58 1.61
N SER A 166 -10.34 11.97 2.37
CA SER A 166 -10.01 11.03 3.44
C SER A 166 -9.34 9.80 2.85
N VAL A 167 -8.26 9.34 3.48
CA VAL A 167 -7.52 8.14 3.08
C VAL A 167 -7.68 7.07 4.17
N PHE A 168 -7.99 5.86 3.74
CA PHE A 168 -8.09 4.70 4.62
C PHE A 168 -6.94 3.74 4.34
N ILE A 169 -6.13 3.42 5.35
CA ILE A 169 -4.98 2.54 5.24
C ILE A 169 -5.28 1.24 5.99
N GLN A 170 -5.35 0.14 5.25
CA GLN A 170 -5.49 -1.19 5.80
C GLN A 170 -4.18 -1.96 5.73
N GLY A 171 -3.92 -2.84 6.70
CA GLY A 171 -2.76 -3.72 6.70
C GLY A 171 -2.51 -4.29 8.08
N GLU A 172 -1.84 -5.44 8.12
CA GLU A 172 -1.50 -6.13 9.36
C GLU A 172 -0.72 -5.23 10.34
N SER A 173 -0.71 -5.62 11.63
CA SER A 173 0.10 -4.90 12.62
C SER A 173 1.58 -4.95 12.24
N GLY A 174 2.29 -3.83 12.38
CA GLY A 174 3.72 -3.73 12.10
C GLY A 174 4.10 -3.61 10.63
N THR A 175 3.16 -3.42 9.69
CA THR A 175 3.45 -3.25 8.25
C THR A 175 3.94 -1.86 7.87
N GLY A 176 3.77 -0.83 8.76
CA GLY A 176 4.20 0.54 8.52
C GLY A 176 3.08 1.53 8.16
N LYS A 177 1.83 1.29 8.59
CA LYS A 177 0.67 2.16 8.32
C LYS A 177 0.91 3.63 8.69
N GLU A 178 1.51 3.89 9.87
CA GLU A 178 1.83 5.26 10.30
C GLU A 178 2.89 5.92 9.40
N LEU A 179 3.90 5.17 8.95
CA LEU A 179 4.93 5.70 8.04
C LEU A 179 4.32 6.10 6.69
N LEU A 180 3.37 5.30 6.18
CA LEU A 180 2.63 5.63 4.96
C LEU A 180 1.76 6.88 5.15
N ALA A 181 1.06 7.00 6.28
CA ALA A 181 0.27 8.20 6.58
C ALA A 181 1.14 9.47 6.67
N ARG A 182 2.31 9.39 7.30
CA ARG A 182 3.30 10.49 7.34
C ARG A 182 3.82 10.84 5.94
N ALA A 183 4.06 9.82 5.11
CA ALA A 183 4.49 10.03 3.73
C ALA A 183 3.39 10.74 2.91
N ILE A 184 2.13 10.35 3.03
CA ILE A 184 0.99 11.02 2.39
C ILE A 184 0.89 12.48 2.83
N HIS A 185 1.04 12.76 4.12
CA HIS A 185 1.03 14.13 4.63
C HIS A 185 2.17 14.96 4.03
N ARG A 186 3.42 14.45 4.03
CA ARG A 186 4.58 15.14 3.44
C ARG A 186 4.44 15.40 1.94
N ALA A 187 3.73 14.54 1.21
CA ALA A 187 3.45 14.72 -0.21
C ALA A 187 2.26 15.65 -0.49
N SER A 188 1.53 16.09 0.54
CA SER A 188 0.31 16.87 0.42
C SER A 188 0.58 18.39 0.40
N PRO A 189 -0.40 19.21 -0.04
CA PRO A 189 -0.33 20.66 0.11
C PRO A 189 -0.23 21.14 1.57
N ARG A 190 -0.54 20.26 2.55
CA ARG A 190 -0.48 20.51 3.99
C ARG A 190 0.83 20.06 4.64
N HIS A 191 1.89 19.77 3.86
CA HIS A 191 3.16 19.17 4.33
C HIS A 191 3.89 20.00 5.39
N ASP A 192 3.68 21.31 5.43
CA ASP A 192 4.22 22.30 6.39
C ASP A 192 3.29 22.55 7.60
N LYS A 193 2.13 21.91 7.63
CA LYS A 193 1.12 22.04 8.68
C LYS A 193 1.23 20.91 9.70
N PRO A 194 0.53 21.00 10.85
CA PRO A 194 0.61 19.95 11.86
C PRO A 194 0.20 18.57 11.32
N PHE A 195 0.98 17.56 11.69
CA PHE A 195 0.61 16.14 11.56
C PHE A 195 0.46 15.57 12.96
N ILE A 196 -0.77 15.27 13.34
CA ILE A 196 -1.11 14.70 14.65
C ILE A 196 -1.52 13.25 14.45
N ALA A 197 -0.97 12.33 15.25
CA ALA A 197 -1.33 10.93 15.24
C ALA A 197 -1.87 10.50 16.60
N ILE A 198 -2.95 9.73 16.60
CA ILE A 198 -3.51 9.12 17.81
C ILE A 198 -3.81 7.65 17.52
N ASN A 199 -3.45 6.78 18.47
CA ASN A 199 -3.85 5.38 18.43
C ASN A 199 -5.13 5.20 19.27
N CYS A 200 -6.26 4.89 18.60
CA CYS A 200 -7.57 4.78 19.21
C CYS A 200 -7.68 3.58 20.17
N GLY A 201 -6.89 2.52 19.96
CA GLY A 201 -6.87 1.34 20.82
C GLY A 201 -5.99 1.47 22.07
N ALA A 202 -5.07 2.44 22.09
CA ALA A 202 -4.13 2.60 23.20
C ALA A 202 -4.66 3.47 24.36
N ILE A 203 -5.77 4.18 24.14
CA ILE A 203 -6.32 5.16 25.09
C ILE A 203 -7.66 4.66 25.63
N PRO A 204 -7.89 4.66 26.96
CA PRO A 204 -9.19 4.34 27.53
C PRO A 204 -10.31 5.22 26.96
N GLU A 205 -11.50 4.65 26.73
CA GLU A 205 -12.65 5.29 26.07
C GLU A 205 -12.98 6.69 26.65
N ALA A 206 -13.03 6.79 27.96
CA ALA A 206 -13.37 8.06 28.65
C ALA A 206 -12.35 9.18 28.41
N LEU A 207 -11.08 8.83 28.16
CA LEU A 207 -10.02 9.79 27.88
C LEU A 207 -9.96 10.08 26.36
N LEU A 208 -10.23 9.09 25.52
CA LEU A 208 -10.16 9.23 24.05
C LEU A 208 -11.10 10.33 23.55
N GLU A 209 -12.29 10.45 24.14
CA GLU A 209 -13.21 11.53 23.81
C GLU A 209 -12.63 12.91 24.11
N SER A 210 -12.11 13.06 25.32
CA SER A 210 -11.49 14.32 25.77
C SER A 210 -10.23 14.67 24.96
N GLU A 211 -9.42 13.68 24.59
CA GLU A 211 -8.25 13.89 23.74
C GLU A 211 -8.64 14.31 22.32
N LEU A 212 -9.61 13.66 21.70
CA LEU A 212 -10.03 13.98 20.32
C LEU A 212 -10.72 15.35 20.23
N PHE A 213 -11.72 15.59 21.08
CA PHE A 213 -12.63 16.75 20.94
C PHE A 213 -12.35 17.88 21.94
N GLY A 214 -11.53 17.62 22.96
CA GLY A 214 -11.28 18.57 24.05
C GLY A 214 -12.38 18.54 25.11
N HIS A 215 -12.18 19.27 26.20
CA HIS A 215 -13.17 19.46 27.26
C HIS A 215 -13.11 20.86 27.85
N SER A 216 -14.26 21.31 28.36
CA SER A 216 -14.35 22.54 29.18
C SER A 216 -14.08 22.22 30.65
N LYS A 217 -13.60 23.22 31.39
CA LYS A 217 -13.42 23.12 32.82
C LYS A 217 -14.73 22.70 33.49
N GLY A 218 -14.65 21.66 34.35
CA GLY A 218 -15.81 21.12 35.07
C GLY A 218 -16.63 20.09 34.28
N ALA A 219 -16.22 19.69 33.10
CA ALA A 219 -16.93 18.72 32.28
C ALA A 219 -17.03 17.32 32.93
N PHE A 220 -16.08 16.95 33.75
CA PHE A 220 -16.04 15.69 34.53
C PHE A 220 -15.17 15.89 35.79
N THR A 221 -15.22 14.91 36.69
CA THR A 221 -14.36 14.90 37.91
C THR A 221 -12.90 14.83 37.52
N GLY A 222 -12.14 15.93 37.75
CA GLY A 222 -10.74 16.08 37.33
C GLY A 222 -10.51 17.06 36.19
N ALA A 223 -11.55 17.59 35.53
CA ALA A 223 -11.43 18.66 34.54
C ALA A 223 -11.17 20.03 35.18
N LEU A 224 -9.94 20.25 35.67
CA LEU A 224 -9.56 21.46 36.40
C LEU A 224 -9.40 22.70 35.50
N ARG A 225 -9.17 22.52 34.20
CA ARG A 225 -8.95 23.56 33.19
C ARG A 225 -9.55 23.13 31.85
N ASP A 226 -9.71 24.09 30.94
CA ASP A 226 -10.06 23.76 29.54
C ASP A 226 -8.91 23.03 28.88
N HIS A 227 -9.25 22.05 28.02
CA HIS A 227 -8.31 21.26 27.22
C HIS A 227 -8.68 21.33 25.74
N LYS A 228 -7.72 21.72 24.90
CA LYS A 228 -7.89 21.69 23.44
C LYS A 228 -7.70 20.29 22.93
N GLY A 229 -8.70 19.77 22.20
CA GLY A 229 -8.63 18.45 21.59
C GLY A 229 -7.69 18.39 20.37
N LEU A 230 -7.38 17.16 19.96
CA LEU A 230 -6.48 16.91 18.82
C LEU A 230 -7.04 17.43 17.49
N PHE A 231 -8.35 17.48 17.30
CA PHE A 231 -8.94 18.13 16.13
C PHE A 231 -8.60 19.63 16.06
N GLN A 232 -8.61 20.32 17.19
CA GLN A 232 -8.20 21.73 17.24
C GLN A 232 -6.69 21.91 17.04
N THR A 233 -5.90 20.99 17.59
CA THR A 233 -4.44 21.01 17.47
C THR A 233 -3.99 20.70 16.04
N ALA A 234 -4.76 19.89 15.31
CA ALA A 234 -4.51 19.52 13.91
C ALA A 234 -5.14 20.50 12.90
N ASP A 235 -5.74 21.60 13.35
CA ASP A 235 -6.43 22.55 12.47
C ASP A 235 -5.50 23.10 11.37
N GLY A 236 -5.98 23.12 10.13
CA GLY A 236 -5.21 23.42 8.93
C GLY A 236 -4.30 22.28 8.46
N GLY A 237 -4.13 21.20 9.25
CA GLY A 237 -3.19 20.11 9.04
C GLY A 237 -3.85 18.75 8.75
N THR A 238 -3.24 17.68 9.29
CA THR A 238 -3.66 16.29 9.10
C THR A 238 -3.75 15.56 10.44
N LEU A 239 -4.84 14.83 10.66
CA LEU A 239 -5.04 13.95 11.81
C LEU A 239 -5.03 12.47 11.34
N LEU A 240 -4.11 11.69 11.90
CA LEU A 240 -4.08 10.24 11.75
C LEU A 240 -4.84 9.59 12.90
N LEU A 241 -5.89 8.84 12.56
CA LEU A 241 -6.63 7.96 13.47
C LEU A 241 -6.13 6.53 13.27
N ASP A 242 -5.11 6.14 14.03
CA ASP A 242 -4.58 4.77 13.97
C ASP A 242 -5.44 3.83 14.81
N GLU A 243 -5.58 2.60 14.34
CA GLU A 243 -6.46 1.56 14.89
C GLU A 243 -7.91 2.06 15.06
N ILE A 244 -8.45 2.69 14.01
CA ILE A 244 -9.83 3.23 14.01
C ILE A 244 -10.88 2.13 14.29
N GLY A 245 -10.59 0.87 13.97
CA GLY A 245 -11.46 -0.28 14.26
C GLY A 245 -11.65 -0.57 15.74
N ASP A 246 -10.82 0.01 16.63
CA ASP A 246 -10.92 -0.10 18.08
C ASP A 246 -11.73 1.04 18.71
N MET A 247 -12.18 2.02 17.91
CA MET A 247 -12.93 3.17 18.41
C MET A 247 -14.31 2.75 18.94
N PRO A 248 -14.69 3.13 20.17
CA PRO A 248 -16.01 2.87 20.73
C PRO A 248 -17.15 3.44 19.89
N MET A 249 -18.29 2.73 19.82
CA MET A 249 -19.45 3.12 19.02
C MET A 249 -19.97 4.54 19.31
N ALA A 250 -19.94 4.98 20.56
CA ALA A 250 -20.35 6.32 20.96
C ALA A 250 -19.47 7.40 20.32
N LEU A 251 -18.16 7.14 20.21
CA LEU A 251 -17.21 8.07 19.62
C LEU A 251 -17.26 8.05 18.08
N GLN A 252 -17.61 6.93 17.48
CA GLN A 252 -17.84 6.85 16.03
C GLN A 252 -18.93 7.81 15.57
N VAL A 253 -20.01 7.98 16.35
CA VAL A 253 -21.08 8.95 16.07
C VAL A 253 -20.56 10.40 16.10
N LYS A 254 -19.75 10.73 17.10
CA LYS A 254 -19.15 12.07 17.23
C LYS A 254 -18.13 12.36 16.13
N LEU A 255 -17.32 11.36 15.79
CA LEU A 255 -16.37 11.46 14.69
C LEU A 255 -17.09 11.69 13.36
N LEU A 256 -18.17 10.93 13.07
CA LEU A 256 -18.96 11.11 11.86
C LEU A 256 -19.47 12.55 11.71
N ARG A 257 -20.03 13.12 12.81
CA ARG A 257 -20.48 14.53 12.81
C ARG A 257 -19.33 15.49 12.55
N ALA A 258 -18.19 15.30 13.19
CA ALA A 258 -17.01 16.15 12.98
C ALA A 258 -16.54 16.14 11.52
N LEU A 259 -16.59 14.97 10.86
CA LEU A 259 -16.21 14.80 9.45
C LEU A 259 -17.24 15.36 8.46
N GLN A 260 -18.53 15.35 8.82
CA GLN A 260 -19.61 15.83 7.96
C GLN A 260 -19.81 17.34 8.08
N GLU A 261 -19.91 17.84 9.32
CA GLU A 261 -20.25 19.22 9.64
C GLU A 261 -19.00 20.12 9.67
N ARG A 262 -17.79 19.55 9.73
CA ARG A 262 -16.51 20.25 9.94
C ARG A 262 -16.52 21.13 11.21
N VAL A 263 -17.22 20.66 12.23
CA VAL A 263 -17.25 21.28 13.55
C VAL A 263 -17.11 20.24 14.65
N ILE A 264 -16.51 20.61 15.75
CA ILE A 264 -16.45 19.79 16.96
C ILE A 264 -17.12 20.50 18.13
N ARG A 265 -17.52 19.71 19.14
CA ARG A 265 -18.01 20.21 20.42
C ARG A 265 -17.17 19.59 21.54
N PRO A 266 -16.44 20.43 22.33
CA PRO A 266 -15.73 19.93 23.49
C PRO A 266 -16.69 19.32 24.52
N VAL A 267 -16.20 18.34 25.28
CA VAL A 267 -16.99 17.70 26.34
C VAL A 267 -17.39 18.74 27.39
N GLY A 268 -18.66 18.76 27.76
CA GLY A 268 -19.21 19.74 28.70
C GLY A 268 -19.47 21.12 28.10
N SER A 269 -19.26 21.33 26.78
CA SER A 269 -19.56 22.61 26.12
C SER A 269 -20.73 22.48 25.13
N SER A 270 -21.53 23.53 25.01
CA SER A 270 -22.54 23.71 23.98
C SER A 270 -21.99 24.42 22.72
N THR A 271 -20.78 24.96 22.78
CA THR A 271 -20.17 25.75 21.71
C THR A 271 -19.61 24.83 20.63
N SER A 272 -19.99 25.07 19.38
CA SER A 272 -19.39 24.40 18.22
C SER A 272 -18.17 25.16 17.73
N ILE A 273 -17.08 24.46 17.45
CA ILE A 273 -15.80 25.03 17.00
C ILE A 273 -15.55 24.50 15.58
N PRO A 274 -15.43 25.37 14.56
CA PRO A 274 -15.10 24.96 13.20
C PRO A 274 -13.68 24.39 13.14
N ILE A 275 -13.47 23.40 12.27
CA ILE A 275 -12.18 22.74 12.03
C ILE A 275 -11.96 22.54 10.54
N ASP A 276 -10.72 22.69 10.09
CA ASP A 276 -10.27 22.28 8.76
C ASP A 276 -9.14 21.25 8.89
N VAL A 277 -9.51 19.98 9.03
CA VAL A 277 -8.57 18.87 9.26
C VAL A 277 -8.74 17.82 8.18
N ARG A 278 -7.63 17.46 7.51
CA ARG A 278 -7.56 16.27 6.67
C ARG A 278 -7.43 15.03 7.56
N VAL A 279 -8.29 14.03 7.36
CA VAL A 279 -8.26 12.80 8.15
C VAL A 279 -7.68 11.66 7.34
N ILE A 280 -6.71 10.95 7.93
CA ILE A 280 -6.20 9.65 7.49
C ILE A 280 -6.57 8.65 8.59
N SER A 281 -7.18 7.52 8.20
CA SER A 281 -7.56 6.46 9.14
C SER A 281 -6.77 5.20 8.83
N ALA A 282 -6.33 4.48 9.86
CA ALA A 282 -5.60 3.23 9.69
C ALA A 282 -6.14 2.14 10.61
N THR A 283 -6.10 0.88 10.19
CA THR A 283 -6.45 -0.28 11.03
C THR A 283 -5.87 -1.58 10.49
N HIS A 284 -5.69 -2.55 11.38
CA HIS A 284 -5.39 -3.93 11.00
C HIS A 284 -6.66 -4.80 10.92
N ARG A 285 -7.81 -4.32 11.44
CA ARG A 285 -9.07 -5.07 11.46
C ARG A 285 -9.76 -5.05 10.11
N ASN A 286 -10.51 -6.11 9.82
CA ASN A 286 -11.45 -6.14 8.71
C ASN A 286 -12.74 -5.39 9.10
N LEU A 287 -12.85 -4.13 8.69
CA LEU A 287 -14.03 -3.32 9.04
C LEU A 287 -15.33 -3.88 8.47
N ALA A 288 -15.30 -4.64 7.36
CA ALA A 288 -16.51 -5.29 6.85
C ALA A 288 -17.05 -6.35 7.82
N GLU A 289 -16.19 -7.07 8.51
CA GLU A 289 -16.58 -8.01 9.56
C GLU A 289 -17.03 -7.28 10.83
N GLU A 290 -16.36 -6.19 11.22
CA GLU A 290 -16.74 -5.37 12.36
C GLU A 290 -18.12 -4.72 12.17
N MET A 291 -18.47 -4.29 10.93
CA MET A 291 -19.80 -3.76 10.58
C MET A 291 -20.88 -4.86 10.72
N LYS A 292 -20.63 -6.06 10.17
CA LYS A 292 -21.56 -7.19 10.32
C LYS A 292 -21.79 -7.58 11.78
N ALA A 293 -20.78 -7.43 12.61
CA ALA A 293 -20.84 -7.73 14.05
C ALA A 293 -21.41 -6.55 14.89
N GLY A 294 -21.81 -5.44 14.25
CA GLY A 294 -22.36 -4.27 14.93
C GLY A 294 -21.37 -3.46 15.77
N ARG A 295 -20.06 -3.66 15.57
CA ARG A 295 -19.00 -2.95 16.31
C ARG A 295 -18.43 -1.75 15.55
N PHE A 296 -18.76 -1.60 14.26
CA PHE A 296 -18.40 -0.43 13.46
C PHE A 296 -19.58 0.05 12.64
N ARG A 297 -19.76 1.37 12.52
CA ARG A 297 -20.88 1.98 11.79
C ARG A 297 -20.59 2.04 10.31
N GLU A 298 -21.59 1.68 9.51
CA GLU A 298 -21.51 1.69 8.06
C GLU A 298 -21.38 3.13 7.50
N ASP A 299 -22.11 4.09 8.08
CA ASP A 299 -22.07 5.49 7.65
C ASP A 299 -20.70 6.14 7.87
N LEU A 300 -20.01 5.80 8.98
CA LEU A 300 -18.65 6.24 9.23
C LEU A 300 -17.67 5.59 8.26
N TYR A 301 -17.83 4.28 7.99
CA TYR A 301 -16.98 3.57 7.05
C TYR A 301 -16.93 4.25 5.68
N TYR A 302 -18.09 4.54 5.08
CA TYR A 302 -18.14 5.24 3.79
C TYR A 302 -17.60 6.67 3.84
N ARG A 303 -17.60 7.31 4.99
CA ARG A 303 -17.04 8.67 5.15
C ARG A 303 -15.53 8.69 5.26
N ILE A 304 -14.90 7.70 5.88
CA ILE A 304 -13.45 7.60 6.03
C ILE A 304 -12.77 6.84 4.88
N ASN A 305 -13.46 5.90 4.26
CA ASN A 305 -12.94 5.08 3.16
C ASN A 305 -13.36 5.67 1.80
N VAL A 306 -12.96 6.91 1.54
CA VAL A 306 -13.12 7.52 0.21
C VAL A 306 -12.11 6.93 -0.75
N VAL A 307 -10.88 6.73 -0.28
CA VAL A 307 -9.81 6.05 -1.01
C VAL A 307 -9.09 5.09 -0.07
N GLY A 308 -9.07 3.80 -0.44
CA GLY A 308 -8.43 2.73 0.33
C GLY A 308 -7.03 2.40 -0.17
N LEU A 309 -6.08 2.20 0.73
CA LEU A 309 -4.73 1.68 0.49
C LEU A 309 -4.50 0.46 1.35
N GLU A 310 -4.05 -0.63 0.76
CA GLU A 310 -3.75 -1.87 1.48
C GLU A 310 -2.25 -2.15 1.45
N ILE A 311 -1.61 -2.12 2.64
CA ILE A 311 -0.18 -2.41 2.77
C ILE A 311 0.01 -3.93 2.81
N PRO A 312 0.79 -4.51 1.87
CA PRO A 312 1.06 -5.94 1.88
C PRO A 312 1.85 -6.36 3.12
N ALA A 313 1.54 -7.54 3.65
CA ALA A 313 2.33 -8.16 4.72
C ALA A 313 3.78 -8.38 4.26
N LEU A 314 4.73 -8.40 5.21
CA LEU A 314 6.15 -8.59 4.90
C LEU A 314 6.41 -9.95 4.23
N SER A 315 5.61 -10.97 4.56
CA SER A 315 5.65 -12.29 3.93
C SER A 315 5.32 -12.28 2.42
N ALA A 316 4.54 -11.28 1.95
CA ALA A 316 4.19 -11.08 0.54
C ALA A 316 5.22 -10.22 -0.23
N ARG A 317 6.16 -9.57 0.48
CA ARG A 317 7.24 -8.74 -0.08
C ARG A 317 8.61 -9.12 0.49
N ARG A 318 8.94 -10.41 0.41
CA ARG A 318 10.18 -10.97 0.99
C ARG A 318 11.46 -10.36 0.42
N GLU A 319 11.40 -9.83 -0.79
CA GLU A 319 12.47 -9.07 -1.42
C GLU A 319 12.88 -7.82 -0.65
N ASP A 320 12.00 -7.25 0.17
CA ASP A 320 12.32 -6.09 1.02
C ASP A 320 13.14 -6.47 2.26
N ILE A 321 13.08 -7.73 2.70
CA ILE A 321 13.70 -8.18 3.96
C ILE A 321 15.19 -7.88 4.02
N PRO A 322 16.02 -8.22 3.01
CA PRO A 322 17.45 -7.92 3.06
C PRO A 322 17.73 -6.41 3.11
N LEU A 323 16.95 -5.62 2.40
CA LEU A 323 17.09 -4.18 2.35
C LEU A 323 16.73 -3.54 3.70
N LEU A 324 15.61 -3.96 4.29
CA LEU A 324 15.16 -3.52 5.61
C LEU A 324 16.15 -3.94 6.72
N ALA A 325 16.57 -5.20 6.72
CA ALA A 325 17.52 -5.71 7.72
C ALA A 325 18.85 -4.93 7.69
N ASN A 326 19.40 -4.63 6.51
CA ASN A 326 20.62 -3.86 6.38
C ASN A 326 20.42 -2.38 6.77
N ASN A 327 19.26 -1.79 6.46
CA ASN A 327 18.93 -0.43 6.88
C ASN A 327 18.82 -0.33 8.41
N PHE A 328 18.16 -1.28 9.05
CA PHE A 328 18.10 -1.34 10.53
C PHE A 328 19.49 -1.57 11.13
N LEU A 329 20.28 -2.47 10.56
CA LEU A 329 21.66 -2.72 11.02
C LEU A 329 22.49 -1.43 10.99
N SER A 330 22.42 -0.65 9.92
CA SER A 330 23.15 0.61 9.79
C SER A 330 22.76 1.61 10.89
N SER A 331 21.46 1.81 11.08
CA SER A 331 20.93 2.71 12.12
C SER A 331 21.27 2.24 13.54
N LEU A 332 21.23 0.91 13.78
CA LEU A 332 21.54 0.33 15.08
C LEU A 332 23.06 0.34 15.37
N ASN A 333 23.90 0.22 14.34
CA ASN A 333 25.34 0.42 14.48
C ASN A 333 25.67 1.82 15.01
N GLU A 334 25.00 2.86 14.49
CA GLU A 334 25.17 4.23 15.00
C GLU A 334 24.64 4.35 16.42
N LYS A 335 23.42 3.84 16.69
CA LYS A 335 22.77 3.91 18.01
C LYS A 335 23.58 3.22 19.12
N TYR A 336 24.17 2.06 18.83
CA TYR A 336 24.89 1.24 19.82
C TYR A 336 26.42 1.33 19.69
N HIS A 337 26.92 2.23 18.82
CA HIS A 337 28.36 2.41 18.56
C HIS A 337 29.08 1.10 18.20
N LYS A 338 28.39 0.22 17.44
CA LYS A 338 28.94 -1.04 16.93
C LYS A 338 29.46 -0.89 15.51
N LYS A 339 30.31 -1.82 15.08
CA LYS A 339 30.88 -1.85 13.73
C LYS A 339 30.62 -3.22 13.10
N LEU A 340 29.34 -3.57 12.99
CA LEU A 340 28.93 -4.81 12.33
C LEU A 340 28.84 -4.58 10.82
N ASN A 341 29.39 -5.49 10.04
CA ASN A 341 29.49 -5.36 8.58
C ASN A 341 28.29 -5.94 7.82
N GLY A 342 27.45 -6.76 8.50
CA GLY A 342 26.29 -7.39 7.86
C GLY A 342 25.86 -8.67 8.58
N PHE A 343 25.03 -9.42 7.89
CA PHE A 343 24.58 -10.76 8.27
C PHE A 343 25.39 -11.80 7.49
N ALA A 344 25.71 -12.91 8.11
CA ALA A 344 26.23 -14.08 7.39
C ALA A 344 25.18 -14.54 6.36
N PRO A 345 25.57 -15.15 5.21
CA PRO A 345 24.61 -15.58 4.18
C PRO A 345 23.49 -16.46 4.73
N GLU A 346 23.82 -17.44 5.56
CA GLU A 346 22.86 -18.35 6.19
C GLU A 346 21.95 -17.60 7.19
N ALA A 347 22.43 -16.54 7.85
CA ALA A 347 21.62 -15.69 8.71
C ALA A 347 20.58 -14.91 7.90
N MET A 348 20.97 -14.38 6.74
CA MET A 348 20.06 -13.68 5.84
C MET A 348 19.02 -14.62 5.24
N GLU A 349 19.38 -15.85 4.88
CA GLU A 349 18.42 -16.86 4.41
C GLU A 349 17.35 -17.17 5.47
N LEU A 350 17.73 -17.28 6.73
CA LEU A 350 16.79 -17.45 7.84
C LEU A 350 15.82 -16.26 7.96
N LEU A 351 16.32 -15.03 7.85
CA LEU A 351 15.46 -13.84 7.85
C LEU A 351 14.48 -13.84 6.68
N ILE A 352 14.93 -14.18 5.46
CA ILE A 352 14.06 -14.20 4.27
C ILE A 352 13.00 -15.28 4.38
N SER A 353 13.32 -16.46 4.95
CA SER A 353 12.41 -17.60 5.03
C SER A 353 11.39 -17.53 6.16
N ALA A 354 11.63 -16.72 7.18
CA ALA A 354 10.76 -16.60 8.35
C ALA A 354 9.34 -16.08 8.01
N PRO A 355 8.30 -16.43 8.81
CA PRO A 355 6.90 -16.12 8.50
C PRO A 355 6.47 -14.68 8.78
N TRP A 356 7.14 -13.97 9.68
CA TRP A 356 6.94 -12.56 10.05
C TRP A 356 5.50 -12.16 10.43
N PRO A 357 4.83 -12.81 11.41
CA PRO A 357 3.48 -12.42 11.83
C PRO A 357 3.40 -10.99 12.41
N GLY A 358 4.50 -10.46 12.96
CA GLY A 358 4.62 -9.07 13.41
C GLY A 358 5.25 -8.13 12.39
N ASN A 359 5.39 -8.59 11.12
CA ASN A 359 5.85 -7.80 9.98
C ASN A 359 7.17 -7.05 10.22
N VAL A 360 7.28 -5.81 9.77
CA VAL A 360 8.50 -4.98 9.85
C VAL A 360 8.88 -4.68 11.30
N ARG A 361 7.89 -4.54 12.20
CA ARG A 361 8.15 -4.31 13.64
C ARG A 361 8.88 -5.51 14.26
N GLN A 362 8.46 -6.71 13.94
CA GLN A 362 9.11 -7.94 14.40
C GLN A 362 10.51 -8.08 13.81
N LEU A 363 10.68 -7.83 12.50
CA LEU A 363 11.98 -7.84 11.86
C LEU A 363 12.95 -6.87 12.54
N GLN A 364 12.51 -5.64 12.83
CA GLN A 364 13.29 -4.64 13.52
C GLN A 364 13.75 -5.11 14.90
N ASN A 365 12.84 -5.69 15.69
CA ASN A 365 13.16 -6.21 17.03
C ASN A 365 14.20 -7.34 16.97
N ILE A 366 14.05 -8.28 16.03
CA ILE A 366 15.00 -9.38 15.84
C ILE A 366 16.36 -8.86 15.39
N VAL A 367 16.41 -7.92 14.46
CA VAL A 367 17.66 -7.29 14.06
C VAL A 367 18.30 -6.57 15.24
N GLU A 368 17.54 -5.80 16.03
CA GLU A 368 18.05 -5.10 17.22
C GLU A 368 18.63 -6.08 18.25
N GLN A 369 17.93 -7.16 18.56
CA GLN A 369 18.40 -8.21 19.47
C GLN A 369 19.70 -8.84 18.98
N THR A 370 19.78 -9.18 17.68
CA THR A 370 20.99 -9.79 17.11
C THR A 370 22.17 -8.81 17.08
N VAL A 371 21.93 -7.53 16.79
CA VAL A 371 22.95 -6.47 16.86
C VAL A 371 23.48 -6.32 18.28
N VAL A 372 22.61 -6.24 19.28
CA VAL A 372 23.04 -6.07 20.69
C VAL A 372 23.87 -7.26 21.15
N LEU A 373 23.49 -8.48 20.80
CA LEU A 373 24.17 -9.71 21.26
C LEU A 373 25.39 -10.11 20.42
N SER A 374 25.57 -9.55 19.21
CA SER A 374 26.69 -9.91 18.34
C SER A 374 28.03 -9.41 18.89
N THR A 375 29.01 -10.32 18.93
CA THR A 375 30.42 -10.07 19.29
C THR A 375 31.37 -10.17 18.08
N THR A 376 30.85 -10.58 16.91
CA THR A 376 31.59 -10.77 15.66
C THR A 376 31.19 -9.72 14.63
N PRO A 377 32.04 -9.34 13.68
CA PRO A 377 31.72 -8.34 12.64
C PRO A 377 30.57 -8.73 11.73
N LEU A 378 30.30 -10.02 11.55
CA LEU A 378 29.15 -10.57 10.84
C LEU A 378 28.20 -11.24 11.84
N ILE A 379 26.91 -10.96 11.75
CA ILE A 379 25.89 -11.59 12.57
C ILE A 379 25.69 -13.04 12.11
N PRO A 380 25.98 -14.05 12.96
CA PRO A 380 25.89 -15.46 12.58
C PRO A 380 24.44 -15.97 12.60
N ALA A 381 24.19 -17.03 11.83
CA ALA A 381 22.88 -17.70 11.75
C ALA A 381 22.33 -18.15 13.11
N SER A 382 23.21 -18.58 14.02
CA SER A 382 22.82 -19.05 15.36
C SER A 382 22.15 -17.96 16.21
N LEU A 383 22.59 -16.69 16.09
CA LEU A 383 21.96 -15.56 16.80
C LEU A 383 20.58 -15.26 16.21
N VAL A 384 20.46 -15.25 14.88
CA VAL A 384 19.16 -15.03 14.20
C VAL A 384 18.17 -16.15 14.55
N GLN A 385 18.63 -17.40 14.51
CA GLN A 385 17.80 -18.56 14.84
C GLN A 385 17.30 -18.50 16.29
N LYS A 386 18.17 -18.13 17.22
CA LYS A 386 17.81 -17.95 18.63
C LYS A 386 16.80 -16.80 18.79
N ALA A 387 17.03 -15.65 18.18
CA ALA A 387 16.12 -14.49 18.25
C ALA A 387 14.74 -14.82 17.67
N LEU A 388 14.68 -15.57 16.56
CA LEU A 388 13.41 -16.04 15.98
C LEU A 388 12.68 -17.02 16.90
N GLN A 389 13.40 -17.91 17.62
CA GLN A 389 12.81 -18.85 18.58
C GLN A 389 12.29 -18.14 19.83
N ASP A 390 13.07 -17.20 20.37
CA ASP A 390 12.69 -16.41 21.55
C ASP A 390 11.47 -15.53 21.29
N ASP A 391 11.32 -14.98 20.07
CA ASP A 391 10.20 -14.12 19.65
C ASP A 391 8.90 -14.91 19.39
N ILE A 392 9.01 -16.22 19.06
CA ILE A 392 7.86 -17.16 19.00
C ILE A 392 7.32 -17.46 20.42
N GLY A 393 7.74 -16.74 21.44
CA GLY A 393 7.33 -16.87 22.85
C GLY A 393 5.83 -16.71 23.18
N GLY A 394 4.98 -16.55 22.18
CA GLY A 394 3.57 -16.90 22.26
C GLY A 394 3.43 -18.40 21.97
N ILE A 395 3.32 -19.26 22.99
CA ILE A 395 2.89 -20.64 22.80
C ILE A 395 1.59 -20.59 22.00
N VAL A 396 1.70 -20.84 20.69
CA VAL A 396 0.53 -21.01 19.82
C VAL A 396 -0.30 -22.13 20.44
N PRO A 397 -1.60 -21.94 20.69
CA PRO A 397 -2.43 -23.00 21.26
C PRO A 397 -2.18 -24.30 20.51
N PHE A 398 -2.03 -25.41 21.24
CA PHE A 398 -1.62 -26.71 20.67
C PHE A 398 -2.45 -27.10 19.44
N GLU A 399 -3.75 -26.82 19.45
CA GLU A 399 -4.62 -27.09 18.29
C GLU A 399 -4.26 -26.27 17.07
N THR A 400 -3.89 -25.01 17.24
CA THR A 400 -3.48 -24.11 16.12
C THR A 400 -2.12 -24.54 15.57
N ALA A 401 -1.15 -24.84 16.44
CA ALA A 401 0.15 -25.35 16.06
C ALA A 401 0.04 -26.67 15.29
N ARG A 402 -0.80 -27.58 15.79
CA ARG A 402 -1.09 -28.86 15.13
C ARG A 402 -1.75 -28.66 13.78
N LYS A 403 -2.75 -27.79 13.68
CA LYS A 403 -3.46 -27.49 12.42
C LYS A 403 -2.51 -26.91 11.36
N ASN A 404 -1.63 -26.01 11.76
CA ASN A 404 -0.63 -25.42 10.87
C ASN A 404 0.38 -26.46 10.39
N PHE A 405 0.90 -27.28 11.29
CA PHE A 405 1.82 -28.37 10.97
C PHE A 405 1.18 -29.41 10.04
N GLU A 406 -0.04 -29.87 10.35
CA GLU A 406 -0.79 -30.81 9.51
C GLU A 406 -0.98 -30.26 8.10
N ARG A 407 -1.38 -28.99 7.97
CA ARG A 407 -1.59 -28.35 6.65
C ARG A 407 -0.29 -28.26 5.86
N GLU A 408 0.78 -27.79 6.48
CA GLU A 408 2.09 -27.65 5.81
C GLU A 408 2.64 -29.01 5.37
N TYR A 409 2.53 -30.01 6.21
CA TYR A 409 2.93 -31.39 5.91
C TYR A 409 2.16 -31.98 4.72
N LEU A 410 0.84 -31.78 4.68
CA LEU A 410 0.00 -32.23 3.58
C LEU A 410 0.35 -31.53 2.26
N VAL A 411 0.62 -30.22 2.29
CA VAL A 411 1.06 -29.46 1.11
C VAL A 411 2.40 -29.98 0.60
N ARG A 412 3.37 -30.24 1.47
CA ARG A 412 4.67 -30.84 1.09
C ARG A 412 4.51 -32.20 0.43
N LEU A 413 3.66 -33.06 0.98
CA LEU A 413 3.38 -34.38 0.42
C LEU A 413 2.72 -34.29 -0.97
N LEU A 414 1.73 -33.43 -1.14
CA LEU A 414 1.06 -33.23 -2.42
C LEU A 414 2.02 -32.67 -3.48
N LYS A 415 2.89 -31.74 -3.12
CA LYS A 415 3.94 -31.24 -4.03
C LYS A 415 4.92 -32.34 -4.42
N ALA A 416 5.42 -33.12 -3.47
CA ALA A 416 6.37 -34.21 -3.69
C ALA A 416 5.78 -35.36 -4.54
N THR A 417 4.45 -35.52 -4.54
CA THR A 417 3.76 -36.60 -5.27
C THR A 417 2.95 -36.09 -6.47
N ASN A 418 3.19 -34.84 -6.93
CA ASN A 418 2.47 -34.22 -8.03
C ASN A 418 0.94 -34.36 -7.93
N GLY A 419 0.39 -34.17 -6.73
CA GLY A 419 -1.04 -34.26 -6.47
C GLY A 419 -1.58 -35.69 -6.38
N SER A 420 -0.74 -36.73 -6.41
CA SER A 420 -1.15 -38.11 -6.30
C SER A 420 -1.51 -38.48 -4.86
N VAL A 421 -2.80 -38.48 -4.55
CA VAL A 421 -3.31 -38.78 -3.19
C VAL A 421 -2.91 -40.17 -2.70
N THR A 422 -2.86 -41.16 -3.62
CA THR A 422 -2.47 -42.55 -3.28
C THR A 422 -1.01 -42.64 -2.85
N GLN A 423 -0.11 -41.95 -3.56
CA GLN A 423 1.30 -41.90 -3.20
C GLN A 423 1.55 -41.08 -1.95
N ALA A 424 0.86 -39.93 -1.81
CA ALA A 424 0.95 -39.10 -0.63
C ALA A 424 0.48 -39.82 0.64
N ALA A 425 -0.64 -40.54 0.58
CA ALA A 425 -1.13 -41.35 1.68
C ALA A 425 -0.15 -42.47 2.09
N ARG A 426 0.49 -43.12 1.08
CA ARG A 426 1.52 -44.15 1.31
C ARG A 426 2.76 -43.57 2.01
N LEU A 427 3.25 -42.40 1.56
CA LEU A 427 4.37 -41.70 2.20
C LEU A 427 4.02 -41.25 3.63
N ALA A 428 2.78 -40.84 3.86
CA ALA A 428 2.29 -40.46 5.19
C ALA A 428 2.00 -41.64 6.10
N GLN A 429 2.16 -42.89 5.64
CA GLN A 429 1.81 -44.12 6.34
C GLN A 429 0.34 -44.11 6.86
N ARG A 430 -0.57 -43.52 6.07
CA ARG A 430 -2.00 -43.42 6.36
C ARG A 430 -2.82 -44.14 5.28
N ASN A 431 -4.00 -44.62 5.64
CA ASN A 431 -4.90 -45.14 4.64
C ASN A 431 -5.48 -43.98 3.77
N ARG A 432 -5.84 -44.31 2.54
CA ARG A 432 -6.32 -43.33 1.56
C ARG A 432 -7.56 -42.56 2.03
N THR A 433 -8.47 -43.22 2.74
CA THR A 433 -9.71 -42.62 3.22
C THR A 433 -9.45 -41.60 4.33
N GLU A 434 -8.57 -41.91 5.29
CA GLU A 434 -8.15 -40.98 6.33
C GLU A 434 -7.39 -39.79 5.76
N PHE A 435 -6.56 -40.03 4.76
CA PHE A 435 -5.81 -38.96 4.09
C PHE A 435 -6.75 -37.99 3.36
N TYR A 436 -7.80 -38.47 2.69
CA TYR A 436 -8.84 -37.63 2.10
C TYR A 436 -9.58 -36.80 3.15
N LYS A 437 -9.92 -37.35 4.31
CA LYS A 437 -10.55 -36.61 5.42
C LYS A 437 -9.64 -35.49 5.93
N LEU A 438 -8.32 -35.71 6.00
CA LEU A 438 -7.35 -34.69 6.37
C LEU A 438 -7.29 -33.57 5.31
N LEU A 439 -7.25 -33.91 4.02
CA LEU A 439 -7.27 -32.91 2.94
C LEU A 439 -8.53 -32.05 2.98
N GLN A 440 -9.70 -32.64 3.21
CA GLN A 440 -10.96 -31.91 3.35
C GLN A 440 -10.95 -30.98 4.58
N ARG A 441 -10.44 -31.46 5.74
CA ARG A 441 -10.33 -30.65 6.97
C ARG A 441 -9.47 -29.39 6.79
N HIS A 442 -8.44 -29.49 5.93
CA HIS A 442 -7.51 -28.41 5.62
C HIS A 442 -7.81 -27.66 4.32
N GLU A 443 -8.96 -27.92 3.68
CA GLU A 443 -9.42 -27.29 2.44
C GLU A 443 -8.39 -27.40 1.29
N LEU A 444 -7.67 -28.53 1.21
CA LEU A 444 -6.65 -28.76 0.19
C LEU A 444 -7.22 -29.57 -0.98
N THR A 445 -7.13 -29.02 -2.19
CA THR A 445 -7.58 -29.65 -3.42
C THR A 445 -6.38 -30.28 -4.15
N PRO A 446 -6.26 -31.62 -4.23
CA PRO A 446 -5.09 -32.28 -4.83
C PRO A 446 -4.86 -31.93 -6.30
N ALA A 447 -5.92 -31.56 -7.03
CA ALA A 447 -5.84 -31.18 -8.44
C ALA A 447 -4.92 -29.95 -8.68
N LEU A 448 -4.83 -29.05 -7.73
CA LEU A 448 -3.98 -27.84 -7.81
C LEU A 448 -2.48 -28.13 -7.73
N PHE A 449 -2.10 -29.35 -7.36
CA PHE A 449 -0.70 -29.79 -7.24
C PHE A 449 -0.25 -30.73 -8.36
N LYS A 450 -1.09 -30.94 -9.38
CA LYS A 450 -0.70 -31.70 -10.58
C LYS A 450 0.06 -30.75 -11.50
N SER A 451 1.33 -31.05 -11.78
CA SER A 451 2.05 -30.39 -12.88
C SER A 451 1.40 -30.83 -14.19
N ASP A 452 1.01 -29.90 -15.06
CA ASP A 452 0.58 -30.15 -16.42
C ASP A 452 1.74 -30.85 -17.21
N GLN A 453 1.72 -32.13 -17.23
CA GLN A 453 2.46 -32.89 -18.25
C GLN A 453 1.54 -33.06 -19.49
N THR A 454 1.45 -32.00 -20.29
CA THR A 454 0.93 -32.07 -21.65
C THR A 454 1.71 -31.08 -22.50
N ALA A 455 2.92 -31.51 -22.91
CA ALA A 455 3.61 -31.04 -24.11
C ALA A 455 4.78 -32.00 -24.36
N ALA A 456 4.51 -33.13 -25.05
CA ALA A 456 5.47 -33.86 -25.85
C ALA A 456 4.72 -34.35 -27.10
#